data_409406a909e37db3d38d8da097b302ab
#
_entry.id   409406a909e37db3d38d8da097b302ab
#
_cell.length_a   1.000
_cell.length_b   1.000
_cell.length_c   1.000
_cell.angle_alpha   90.00
_cell.angle_beta   90.00
_cell.angle_gamma   90.00
#
_symmetry.space_group_name_H-M   'P 1'
#
loop_
_entity.id
_entity.type
_entity.pdbx_description
1 polymer ?
#
loop_
_entity_poly.entity_id
_entity_poly.type
_entity_poly.pdbx_seq_one_letter_code
_entity_poly.pdbx_strand_id
1 'polypeptide(L)'
;MLPSPIKVVSALKTDFLLLLGHTGTTLTEAFWGLVCGIILGLITAILMDMCKILNKILYPIIIVSQTIPTIAIAPLLVLWFGYELTPKIVLITITTFFPIAVGTYTGLHSVDKDEIQLMKSMGASRLQIYRHIKFPASRGEFFSGLRISAAYSVVGAVISEWLGGYNGLGVYMVRVKKSYSFDKMFAVIILISVISLILMKIVDFLKKISMPWELSENKMEKNI
;
A
#
# COMPACT_ATOMS: atom_id res chain seq x y z
N MET A 1 -12.72 -5.23 29.38
CA MET A 1 -11.69 -5.93 30.17
C MET A 1 -10.58 -6.37 29.22
N LEU A 2 -9.33 -6.13 29.59
CA LEU A 2 -8.18 -6.55 28.77
C LEU A 2 -7.91 -8.04 29.01
N PRO A 3 -7.83 -8.88 27.97
CA PRO A 3 -7.47 -10.28 28.11
C PRO A 3 -6.01 -10.44 28.49
N SER A 4 -5.68 -11.51 29.25
CA SER A 4 -4.27 -11.81 29.53
C SER A 4 -3.54 -12.28 28.26
N PRO A 5 -2.23 -12.00 28.11
CA PRO A 5 -1.45 -12.43 26.94
C PRO A 5 -1.54 -13.95 26.68
N ILE A 6 -1.61 -14.74 27.76
CA ILE A 6 -1.73 -16.20 27.67
C ILE A 6 -3.04 -16.61 26.99
N LYS A 7 -4.18 -15.94 27.31
CA LYS A 7 -5.48 -16.19 26.67
C LYS A 7 -5.46 -15.83 25.18
N VAL A 8 -4.77 -14.75 24.83
CA VAL A 8 -4.62 -14.33 23.42
C VAL A 8 -3.83 -15.36 22.61
N VAL A 9 -2.71 -15.86 23.15
CA VAL A 9 -1.92 -16.93 22.50
C VAL A 9 -2.72 -18.24 22.42
N SER A 10 -3.47 -18.58 23.45
CA SER A 10 -4.36 -19.75 23.42
C SER A 10 -5.44 -19.61 22.33
N ALA A 11 -6.08 -18.44 22.21
CA ALA A 11 -7.07 -18.15 21.18
C ALA A 11 -6.49 -18.28 19.76
N LEU A 12 -5.25 -17.77 19.52
CA LEU A 12 -4.54 -17.94 18.25
C LEU A 12 -4.32 -19.43 17.90
N LYS A 13 -3.96 -20.26 18.89
CA LYS A 13 -3.75 -21.69 18.67
C LYS A 13 -5.07 -22.41 18.40
N THR A 14 -6.11 -22.12 19.18
CA THR A 14 -7.41 -22.80 19.08
C THR A 14 -8.09 -22.53 17.73
N ASP A 15 -8.06 -21.29 17.25
CA ASP A 15 -8.74 -20.89 16.02
C ASP A 15 -7.78 -20.83 14.80
N PHE A 16 -6.58 -21.41 14.90
CA PHE A 16 -5.50 -21.27 13.92
C PHE A 16 -5.94 -21.61 12.49
N LEU A 17 -6.57 -22.76 12.28
CA LEU A 17 -7.02 -23.20 10.95
C LEU A 17 -8.12 -22.28 10.38
N LEU A 18 -9.02 -21.81 11.24
CA LEU A 18 -10.06 -20.86 10.87
C LEU A 18 -9.44 -19.51 10.46
N LEU A 19 -8.50 -19.02 11.25
CA LEU A 19 -7.78 -17.78 10.97
C LEU A 19 -6.94 -17.86 9.69
N LEU A 20 -6.35 -19.01 9.36
CA LEU A 20 -5.65 -19.24 8.10
C LEU A 20 -6.59 -19.08 6.90
N GLY A 21 -7.80 -19.66 6.95
CA GLY A 21 -8.80 -19.49 5.90
C GLY A 21 -9.21 -18.02 5.71
N HIS A 22 -9.48 -17.32 6.80
CA HIS A 22 -9.79 -15.88 6.76
C HIS A 22 -8.61 -15.04 6.27
N THR A 23 -7.37 -15.38 6.66
CA THR A 23 -6.15 -14.71 6.18
C THR A 23 -5.99 -14.82 4.67
N GLY A 24 -6.25 -16.00 4.09
CA GLY A 24 -6.20 -16.19 2.64
C GLY A 24 -7.13 -15.26 1.89
N THR A 25 -8.36 -15.06 2.37
CA THR A 25 -9.33 -14.12 1.77
C THR A 25 -8.82 -12.68 1.87
N THR A 26 -8.44 -12.23 3.06
CA THR A 26 -7.93 -10.86 3.29
C THR A 26 -6.69 -10.56 2.44
N LEU A 27 -5.75 -11.52 2.34
CA LEU A 27 -4.55 -11.36 1.51
C LEU A 27 -4.86 -11.31 0.02
N THR A 28 -5.83 -12.07 -0.47
CA THR A 28 -6.26 -12.03 -1.87
C THR A 28 -6.86 -10.66 -2.21
N GLU A 29 -7.72 -10.13 -1.34
CA GLU A 29 -8.31 -8.79 -1.49
C GLU A 29 -7.23 -7.70 -1.45
N ALA A 30 -6.33 -7.77 -0.46
CA ALA A 30 -5.22 -6.84 -0.31
C ALA A 30 -4.28 -6.86 -1.52
N PHE A 31 -3.96 -8.05 -2.05
CA PHE A 31 -3.10 -8.21 -3.21
C PHE A 31 -3.68 -7.55 -4.46
N TRP A 32 -4.93 -7.87 -4.82
CA TRP A 32 -5.54 -7.30 -6.02
C TRP A 32 -5.75 -5.79 -5.91
N GLY A 33 -6.17 -5.30 -4.73
CA GLY A 33 -6.30 -3.86 -4.49
C GLY A 33 -4.95 -3.13 -4.56
N LEU A 34 -3.88 -3.72 -4.01
CA LEU A 34 -2.53 -3.16 -4.08
C LEU A 34 -1.99 -3.14 -5.52
N VAL A 35 -2.20 -4.22 -6.30
CA VAL A 35 -1.79 -4.28 -7.71
C VAL A 35 -2.50 -3.18 -8.53
N CYS A 36 -3.81 -3.02 -8.35
CA CYS A 36 -4.55 -1.93 -8.99
C CYS A 36 -4.02 -0.55 -8.56
N GLY A 37 -3.75 -0.37 -7.27
CA GLY A 37 -3.17 0.86 -6.72
C GLY A 37 -1.80 1.18 -7.29
N ILE A 38 -0.92 0.18 -7.46
CA ILE A 38 0.40 0.32 -8.10
C ILE A 38 0.24 0.78 -9.55
N ILE A 39 -0.59 0.09 -10.33
CA ILE A 39 -0.78 0.40 -11.75
C ILE A 39 -1.31 1.83 -11.93
N LEU A 40 -2.39 2.17 -11.22
CA LEU A 40 -2.98 3.51 -11.31
C LEU A 40 -2.04 4.58 -10.77
N GLY A 41 -1.34 4.31 -9.66
CA GLY A 41 -0.39 5.25 -9.07
C GLY A 41 0.78 5.57 -10.00
N LEU A 42 1.38 4.55 -10.61
CA LEU A 42 2.47 4.72 -11.58
C LEU A 42 2.01 5.49 -12.82
N ILE A 43 0.88 5.10 -13.41
CA ILE A 43 0.33 5.79 -14.59
C ILE A 43 0.08 7.27 -14.27
N THR A 44 -0.55 7.56 -13.13
CA THR A 44 -0.86 8.94 -12.73
C THR A 44 0.40 9.75 -12.47
N ALA A 45 1.41 9.19 -11.79
CA ALA A 45 2.68 9.86 -11.54
C ALA A 45 3.41 10.22 -12.84
N ILE A 46 3.47 9.28 -13.79
CA ILE A 46 4.09 9.50 -15.10
C ILE A 46 3.33 10.57 -15.89
N LEU A 47 2.00 10.52 -15.92
CA LEU A 47 1.18 11.52 -16.59
C LEU A 47 1.36 12.93 -16.02
N MET A 48 1.44 13.05 -14.68
CA MET A 48 1.71 14.33 -14.01
C MET A 48 3.11 14.85 -14.32
N ASP A 49 4.10 13.99 -14.42
CA ASP A 49 5.48 14.39 -14.77
C ASP A 49 5.59 14.82 -16.24
N MET A 50 4.89 14.14 -17.15
CA MET A 50 4.91 14.45 -18.59
C MET A 50 4.16 15.74 -18.95
N CYS A 51 3.10 16.07 -18.21
CA CYS A 51 2.20 17.16 -18.54
C CYS A 51 1.95 18.10 -17.35
N LYS A 52 2.50 19.32 -17.42
CA LYS A 52 2.37 20.33 -16.37
C LYS A 52 0.90 20.70 -16.06
N ILE A 53 0.00 20.64 -17.06
CA ILE A 53 -1.42 20.93 -16.88
C ILE A 53 -2.06 19.84 -16.04
N LEU A 54 -1.79 18.57 -16.38
CA LEU A 54 -2.28 17.42 -15.60
C LEU A 54 -1.78 17.47 -14.15
N ASN A 55 -0.52 17.82 -13.95
CA ASN A 55 0.02 17.99 -12.60
C ASN A 55 -0.75 19.03 -11.79
N LYS A 56 -0.96 20.24 -12.37
CA LYS A 56 -1.69 21.32 -11.69
C LYS A 56 -3.13 20.95 -11.32
N ILE A 57 -3.75 20.04 -12.06
CA ILE A 57 -5.12 19.60 -11.82
C ILE A 57 -5.14 18.38 -10.89
N LEU A 58 -4.38 17.34 -11.22
CA LEU A 58 -4.46 16.04 -10.50
C LEU A 58 -3.81 16.10 -9.11
N TYR A 59 -2.68 16.79 -8.97
CA TYR A 59 -1.95 16.82 -7.70
C TYR A 59 -2.80 17.34 -6.53
N PRO A 60 -3.49 18.50 -6.63
CA PRO A 60 -4.38 18.95 -5.54
C PRO A 60 -5.57 18.01 -5.33
N ILE A 61 -6.14 17.41 -6.40
CA ILE A 61 -7.24 16.44 -6.26
C ILE A 61 -6.78 15.21 -5.47
N ILE A 62 -5.59 14.68 -5.78
CA ILE A 62 -5.01 13.54 -5.09
C ILE A 62 -4.78 13.86 -3.60
N ILE A 63 -4.28 15.06 -3.27
CA ILE A 63 -4.09 15.47 -1.86
C ILE A 63 -5.44 15.58 -1.15
N VAL A 64 -6.42 16.25 -1.75
CA VAL A 64 -7.76 16.40 -1.15
C VAL A 64 -8.44 15.04 -0.97
N SER A 65 -8.28 14.10 -1.91
CA SER A 65 -8.87 12.77 -1.78
C SER A 65 -8.44 12.02 -0.51
N GLN A 66 -7.25 12.31 0.03
CA GLN A 66 -6.74 11.71 1.27
C GLN A 66 -7.40 12.27 2.53
N THR A 67 -8.04 13.43 2.45
CA THR A 67 -8.77 14.00 3.60
C THR A 67 -10.11 13.29 3.85
N ILE A 68 -10.58 12.53 2.87
CA ILE A 68 -11.85 11.80 2.98
C ILE A 68 -11.62 10.50 3.77
N PRO A 69 -12.28 10.29 4.91
CA PRO A 69 -12.14 9.06 5.68
C PRO A 69 -12.57 7.84 4.84
N THR A 70 -11.66 6.91 4.62
CA THR A 70 -11.93 5.69 3.82
C THR A 70 -13.07 4.85 4.37
N ILE A 71 -13.23 4.82 5.70
CA ILE A 71 -14.34 4.13 6.35
C ILE A 71 -15.71 4.74 6.00
N ALA A 72 -15.76 6.03 5.65
CA ALA A 72 -17.00 6.69 5.23
C ALA A 72 -17.36 6.39 3.78
N ILE A 73 -16.36 6.13 2.92
CA ILE A 73 -16.57 5.76 1.50
C ILE A 73 -17.04 4.30 1.38
N ALA A 74 -16.57 3.43 2.25
CA ALA A 74 -16.77 2.00 2.14
C ALA A 74 -18.27 1.57 2.04
N PRO A 75 -19.22 2.14 2.80
CA PRO A 75 -20.64 1.83 2.62
C PRO A 75 -21.19 2.25 1.25
N LEU A 76 -20.71 3.35 0.69
CA LEU A 76 -21.12 3.83 -0.64
C LEU A 76 -20.64 2.87 -1.74
N LEU A 77 -19.43 2.35 -1.61
CA LEU A 77 -18.90 1.36 -2.54
C LEU A 77 -19.72 0.07 -2.52
N VAL A 78 -20.11 -0.38 -1.34
CA VAL A 78 -20.98 -1.56 -1.20
C VAL A 78 -22.36 -1.31 -1.81
N LEU A 79 -22.90 -0.11 -1.66
CA LEU A 79 -24.18 0.27 -2.26
C LEU A 79 -24.11 0.27 -3.80
N TRP A 80 -23.00 0.71 -4.38
CA TRP A 80 -22.84 0.82 -5.84
C TRP A 80 -22.43 -0.51 -6.49
N PHE A 81 -21.56 -1.28 -5.85
CA PHE A 81 -20.93 -2.49 -6.42
C PHE A 81 -21.41 -3.80 -5.77
N GLY A 82 -22.29 -3.73 -4.76
CA GLY A 82 -22.72 -4.93 -4.03
C GLY A 82 -21.74 -5.40 -2.96
N TYR A 83 -21.95 -6.64 -2.47
CA TYR A 83 -21.19 -7.23 -1.35
C TYR A 83 -20.02 -8.12 -1.79
N GLU A 84 -19.68 -8.14 -3.08
CA GLU A 84 -18.64 -9.01 -3.63
C GLU A 84 -17.23 -8.46 -3.45
N LEU A 85 -16.30 -8.97 -4.25
CA LEU A 85 -14.89 -8.60 -4.22
C LEU A 85 -14.63 -7.17 -4.74
N THR A 86 -15.45 -6.70 -5.67
CA THR A 86 -15.25 -5.41 -6.37
C THR A 86 -15.17 -4.20 -5.44
N PRO A 87 -16.14 -3.93 -4.52
CA PRO A 87 -16.07 -2.77 -3.64
C PRO A 87 -14.84 -2.80 -2.73
N LYS A 88 -14.39 -4.00 -2.34
CA LYS A 88 -13.21 -4.19 -1.51
C LYS A 88 -11.93 -3.83 -2.27
N ILE A 89 -11.77 -4.34 -3.49
CA ILE A 89 -10.63 -3.98 -4.37
C ILE A 89 -10.61 -2.48 -4.61
N VAL A 90 -11.75 -1.85 -4.91
CA VAL A 90 -11.83 -0.40 -5.15
C VAL A 90 -11.40 0.38 -3.90
N LEU A 91 -11.88 0.01 -2.71
CA LEU A 91 -11.49 0.68 -1.47
C LEU A 91 -9.99 0.59 -1.20
N ILE A 92 -9.43 -0.62 -1.35
CA ILE A 92 -8.00 -0.86 -1.17
C ILE A 92 -7.19 -0.09 -2.22
N THR A 93 -7.66 -0.06 -3.47
CA THR A 93 -7.02 0.71 -4.55
C THR A 93 -6.96 2.19 -4.20
N ILE A 94 -8.04 2.79 -3.73
CA ILE A 94 -8.09 4.20 -3.33
C ILE A 94 -7.07 4.49 -2.22
N THR A 95 -6.96 3.61 -1.23
CA THR A 95 -6.05 3.81 -0.09
C THR A 95 -4.58 3.62 -0.45
N THR A 96 -4.28 2.71 -1.38
CA THR A 96 -2.90 2.37 -1.77
C THR A 96 -2.37 3.22 -2.93
N PHE A 97 -3.26 3.78 -3.74
CA PHE A 97 -2.95 4.62 -4.88
C PHE A 97 -2.13 5.86 -4.51
N PHE A 98 -2.54 6.59 -3.47
CA PHE A 98 -1.95 7.89 -3.12
C PHE A 98 -0.46 7.81 -2.76
N PRO A 99 -0.01 6.97 -1.82
CA PRO A 99 1.41 6.92 -1.46
C PRO A 99 2.30 6.56 -2.65
N ILE A 100 1.79 5.71 -3.55
CA ILE A 100 2.51 5.29 -4.76
C ILE A 100 2.57 6.43 -5.78
N ALA A 101 1.44 7.09 -6.04
CA ALA A 101 1.37 8.19 -7.00
C ALA A 101 2.26 9.37 -6.58
N VAL A 102 2.14 9.81 -5.32
CA VAL A 102 2.90 10.95 -4.81
C VAL A 102 4.38 10.59 -4.66
N GLY A 103 4.71 9.43 -4.08
CA GLY A 103 6.10 8.98 -3.93
C GLY A 103 6.79 8.89 -5.29
N THR A 104 6.17 8.20 -6.27
CA THR A 104 6.75 8.09 -7.62
C THR A 104 6.90 9.46 -8.28
N TYR A 105 5.89 10.32 -8.19
CA TYR A 105 5.94 11.67 -8.76
C TYR A 105 7.07 12.49 -8.14
N THR A 106 7.21 12.48 -6.80
CA THR A 106 8.31 13.15 -6.08
C THR A 106 9.66 12.63 -6.55
N GLY A 107 9.83 11.32 -6.67
CA GLY A 107 11.06 10.72 -7.16
C GLY A 107 11.38 11.05 -8.62
N LEU A 108 10.38 11.16 -9.51
CA LEU A 108 10.61 11.62 -10.89
C LEU A 108 11.03 13.09 -10.96
N HIS A 109 10.69 13.89 -9.95
CA HIS A 109 11.04 15.31 -9.84
C HIS A 109 12.32 15.60 -9.02
N SER A 110 12.87 14.62 -8.32
CA SER A 110 14.11 14.77 -7.53
C SER A 110 15.37 14.89 -8.37
N VAL A 111 15.27 14.57 -9.66
CA VAL A 111 16.41 14.64 -10.61
C VAL A 111 16.84 16.08 -10.86
N ASP A 112 18.15 16.33 -10.81
CA ASP A 112 18.71 17.63 -11.09
C ASP A 112 18.41 18.07 -12.54
N LYS A 113 18.04 19.34 -12.69
CA LYS A 113 17.74 19.94 -13.98
C LYS A 113 18.99 19.97 -14.87
N ASP A 114 20.16 20.10 -14.28
CA ASP A 114 21.43 20.16 -15.02
C ASP A 114 21.78 18.80 -15.63
N GLU A 115 21.50 17.69 -14.93
CA GLU A 115 21.63 16.34 -15.48
C GLU A 115 20.69 16.13 -16.68
N ILE A 116 19.44 16.58 -16.56
CA ILE A 116 18.47 16.48 -17.65
C ILE A 116 18.93 17.34 -18.85
N GLN A 117 19.50 18.52 -18.59
CA GLN A 117 19.97 19.42 -19.62
C GLN A 117 21.22 18.89 -20.32
N LEU A 118 22.13 18.29 -19.58
CA LEU A 118 23.30 17.59 -20.11
C LEU A 118 22.88 16.48 -21.08
N MET A 119 21.99 15.61 -20.67
CA MET A 119 21.45 14.54 -21.54
C MET A 119 20.81 15.07 -22.82
N LYS A 120 20.06 16.17 -22.74
CA LYS A 120 19.49 16.83 -23.92
C LYS A 120 20.56 17.38 -24.85
N SER A 121 21.61 17.98 -24.31
CA SER A 121 22.76 18.49 -25.09
C SER A 121 23.52 17.39 -25.81
N MET A 122 23.50 16.16 -25.23
CA MET A 122 24.03 14.95 -25.86
C MET A 122 23.06 14.32 -26.90
N GLY A 123 21.91 14.95 -27.18
CA GLY A 123 20.96 14.46 -28.15
C GLY A 123 20.01 13.36 -27.64
N ALA A 124 19.92 13.16 -26.31
CA ALA A 124 19.05 12.13 -25.76
C ALA A 124 17.57 12.46 -25.98
N SER A 125 16.81 11.45 -26.41
CA SER A 125 15.35 11.51 -26.53
C SER A 125 14.67 11.53 -25.14
N ARG A 126 13.41 11.96 -25.09
CA ARG A 126 12.63 11.95 -23.84
C ARG A 126 12.61 10.55 -23.18
N LEU A 127 12.41 9.50 -23.97
CA LEU A 127 12.37 8.13 -23.47
C LEU A 127 13.71 7.69 -22.85
N GLN A 128 14.83 8.11 -23.44
CA GLN A 128 16.18 7.85 -22.90
C GLN A 128 16.37 8.57 -21.56
N ILE A 129 15.94 9.82 -21.42
CA ILE A 129 15.99 10.56 -20.14
C ILE A 129 15.16 9.85 -19.07
N TYR A 130 13.94 9.40 -19.40
CA TYR A 130 13.12 8.63 -18.46
C TYR A 130 13.80 7.34 -18.03
N ARG A 131 14.31 6.56 -19.00
CA ARG A 131 14.85 5.21 -18.75
C ARG A 131 16.17 5.25 -17.97
N HIS A 132 17.04 6.23 -18.24
CA HIS A 132 18.39 6.22 -17.69
C HIS A 132 18.58 7.14 -16.47
N ILE A 133 17.72 8.14 -16.29
CA ILE A 133 17.85 9.07 -15.16
C ILE A 133 16.58 9.05 -14.29
N LYS A 134 15.41 9.40 -14.84
CA LYS A 134 14.21 9.63 -14.04
C LYS A 134 13.70 8.37 -13.34
N PHE A 135 13.55 7.25 -14.05
CA PHE A 135 13.09 6.00 -13.41
C PHE A 135 14.08 5.44 -12.39
N PRO A 136 15.39 5.39 -12.64
CA PRO A 136 16.35 4.99 -11.60
C PRO A 136 16.27 5.88 -10.35
N ALA A 137 16.24 7.21 -10.51
CA ALA A 137 16.14 8.15 -9.40
C ALA A 137 14.83 8.01 -8.61
N SER A 138 13.72 7.71 -9.29
CA SER A 138 12.42 7.59 -8.63
C SER A 138 12.23 6.29 -7.83
N ARG A 139 13.11 5.30 -7.96
CA ARG A 139 12.94 3.99 -7.31
C ARG A 139 12.87 4.10 -5.79
N GLY A 140 13.71 4.91 -5.16
CA GLY A 140 13.74 5.09 -3.71
C GLY A 140 12.39 5.54 -3.16
N GLU A 141 11.83 6.60 -3.73
CA GLU A 141 10.56 7.17 -3.35
C GLU A 141 9.37 6.26 -3.71
N PHE A 142 9.43 5.58 -4.87
CA PHE A 142 8.45 4.57 -5.25
C PHE A 142 8.37 3.45 -4.20
N PHE A 143 9.52 2.87 -3.79
CA PHE A 143 9.53 1.81 -2.78
C PHE A 143 9.10 2.31 -1.40
N SER A 144 9.37 3.57 -1.06
CA SER A 144 8.87 4.21 0.16
C SER A 144 7.35 4.30 0.14
N GLY A 145 6.75 4.75 -0.96
CA GLY A 145 5.32 4.77 -1.17
C GLY A 145 4.70 3.35 -1.18
N LEU A 146 5.34 2.40 -1.86
CA LEU A 146 4.91 1.00 -1.92
C LEU A 146 4.90 0.34 -0.54
N ARG A 147 5.88 0.62 0.30
CA ARG A 147 5.95 0.12 1.68
C ARG A 147 4.75 0.57 2.52
N ILE A 148 4.40 1.84 2.43
CA ILE A 148 3.22 2.41 3.11
C ILE A 148 1.95 1.76 2.56
N SER A 149 1.83 1.65 1.23
CA SER A 149 0.68 1.06 0.55
C SER A 149 0.50 -0.43 0.87
N ALA A 150 1.59 -1.18 1.06
CA ALA A 150 1.53 -2.58 1.47
C ALA A 150 0.89 -2.76 2.86
N ALA A 151 1.19 -1.87 3.81
CA ALA A 151 0.52 -1.88 5.11
C ALA A 151 -0.95 -1.46 4.98
N TYR A 152 -1.23 -0.41 4.21
CA TYR A 152 -2.59 0.09 3.99
C TYR A 152 -3.48 -0.88 3.22
N SER A 153 -2.92 -1.75 2.37
CA SER A 153 -3.72 -2.76 1.65
C SER A 153 -4.38 -3.74 2.60
N VAL A 154 -3.67 -4.19 3.64
CA VAL A 154 -4.24 -5.09 4.66
C VAL A 154 -5.27 -4.37 5.52
N VAL A 155 -4.97 -3.14 5.96
CA VAL A 155 -5.91 -2.33 6.74
C VAL A 155 -7.18 -2.02 5.93
N GLY A 156 -7.03 -1.66 4.66
CA GLY A 156 -8.15 -1.41 3.74
C GLY A 156 -9.01 -2.66 3.52
N ALA A 157 -8.39 -3.84 3.38
CA ALA A 157 -9.10 -5.11 3.27
C ALA A 157 -9.95 -5.37 4.54
N VAL A 158 -9.35 -5.26 5.72
CA VAL A 158 -10.06 -5.45 7.00
C VAL A 158 -11.24 -4.48 7.16
N ILE A 159 -11.05 -3.19 6.80
CA ILE A 159 -12.12 -2.18 6.86
C ILE A 159 -13.26 -2.52 5.89
N SER A 160 -12.93 -2.92 4.67
CA SER A 160 -13.94 -3.30 3.67
C SER A 160 -14.74 -4.53 4.08
N GLU A 161 -14.09 -5.51 4.73
CA GLU A 161 -14.70 -6.72 5.25
C GLU A 161 -15.69 -6.45 6.41
N TRP A 162 -15.49 -5.35 7.18
CA TRP A 162 -16.44 -4.98 8.25
C TRP A 162 -17.85 -4.64 7.75
N LEU A 163 -17.93 -4.14 6.54
CA LEU A 163 -19.19 -3.62 5.96
C LEU A 163 -19.95 -4.65 5.16
N GLY A 164 -19.29 -5.70 4.73
CA GLY A 164 -19.93 -6.78 4.01
C GLY A 164 -18.92 -7.82 3.55
N GLY A 165 -19.24 -9.06 3.83
CA GLY A 165 -18.42 -10.19 3.44
C GLY A 165 -18.78 -11.43 4.25
N TYR A 166 -18.51 -12.60 3.67
CA TYR A 166 -18.75 -13.87 4.34
C TYR A 166 -17.49 -14.38 5.02
N ASN A 167 -16.32 -14.03 4.49
CA ASN A 167 -15.00 -14.46 4.94
C ASN A 167 -14.02 -13.28 5.00
N GLY A 168 -12.95 -13.43 5.79
CA GLY A 168 -11.90 -12.46 6.00
C GLY A 168 -11.64 -12.18 7.47
N LEU A 169 -10.46 -11.65 7.79
CA LEU A 169 -10.06 -11.35 9.17
C LEU A 169 -10.94 -10.24 9.79
N GLY A 170 -11.38 -9.27 8.99
CA GLY A 170 -12.30 -8.22 9.43
C GLY A 170 -13.69 -8.76 9.75
N VAL A 171 -14.21 -9.70 8.94
CA VAL A 171 -15.48 -10.39 9.20
C VAL A 171 -15.40 -11.18 10.51
N TYR A 172 -14.30 -11.94 10.68
CA TYR A 172 -14.07 -12.67 11.93
C TYR A 172 -13.98 -11.70 13.12
N MET A 173 -13.29 -10.58 12.98
CA MET A 173 -13.17 -9.55 14.02
C MET A 173 -14.52 -8.99 14.43
N VAL A 174 -15.44 -8.69 13.49
CA VAL A 174 -16.80 -8.24 13.79
C VAL A 174 -17.59 -9.33 14.52
N ARG A 175 -17.42 -10.58 14.12
CA ARG A 175 -18.12 -11.74 14.70
C ARG A 175 -17.71 -11.96 16.16
N VAL A 176 -16.40 -11.96 16.46
CA VAL A 176 -15.89 -12.14 17.83
C VAL A 176 -16.17 -10.93 18.73
N LYS A 177 -16.23 -9.71 18.14
CA LYS A 177 -16.66 -8.50 18.84
C LYS A 177 -18.11 -8.64 19.33
N LYS A 178 -19.02 -9.13 18.46
CA LYS A 178 -20.43 -9.34 18.81
C LYS A 178 -20.64 -10.40 19.91
N SER A 179 -19.73 -11.40 20.00
CA SER A 179 -19.75 -12.42 21.06
C SER A 179 -18.95 -12.04 22.30
N TYR A 180 -18.46 -10.80 22.40
CA TYR A 180 -17.66 -10.29 23.51
C TYR A 180 -16.38 -11.12 23.80
N SER A 181 -15.87 -11.87 22.82
CA SER A 181 -14.63 -12.65 22.92
C SER A 181 -13.42 -11.77 22.65
N PHE A 182 -13.04 -10.94 23.63
CA PHE A 182 -11.96 -9.97 23.47
C PHE A 182 -10.59 -10.62 23.29
N ASP A 183 -10.35 -11.80 23.85
CA ASP A 183 -9.15 -12.60 23.66
C ASP A 183 -8.92 -12.95 22.18
N LYS A 184 -9.96 -13.41 21.49
CA LYS A 184 -9.95 -13.68 20.05
C LYS A 184 -9.82 -12.40 19.21
N MET A 185 -10.44 -11.31 19.63
CA MET A 185 -10.32 -10.02 18.96
C MET A 185 -8.87 -9.50 18.98
N PHE A 186 -8.19 -9.54 20.14
CA PHE A 186 -6.78 -9.17 20.26
C PHE A 186 -5.86 -10.11 19.46
N ALA A 187 -6.19 -11.41 19.43
CA ALA A 187 -5.47 -12.39 18.63
C ALA A 187 -5.47 -12.00 17.14
N VAL A 188 -6.62 -11.61 16.58
CA VAL A 188 -6.73 -11.17 15.19
C VAL A 188 -5.99 -9.86 14.93
N ILE A 189 -6.06 -8.89 15.84
CA ILE A 189 -5.31 -7.62 15.71
C ILE A 189 -3.81 -7.88 15.61
N ILE A 190 -3.29 -8.77 16.47
CA ILE A 190 -1.86 -9.17 16.42
C ILE A 190 -1.55 -9.86 15.10
N LEU A 191 -2.42 -10.76 14.62
CA LEU A 191 -2.23 -11.45 13.36
C LEU A 191 -2.19 -10.48 12.17
N ILE A 192 -3.13 -9.53 12.10
CA ILE A 192 -3.17 -8.49 11.07
C ILE A 192 -1.88 -7.65 11.10
N SER A 193 -1.42 -7.26 12.30
CA SER A 193 -0.18 -6.51 12.47
C SER A 193 1.04 -7.27 11.97
N VAL A 194 1.12 -8.57 12.30
CA VAL A 194 2.22 -9.43 11.82
C VAL A 194 2.20 -9.58 10.31
N ILE A 195 1.03 -9.78 9.71
CA ILE A 195 0.87 -9.86 8.24
C ILE A 195 1.34 -8.56 7.57
N SER A 196 0.89 -7.41 8.09
CA SER A 196 1.31 -6.11 7.56
C SER A 196 2.83 -5.91 7.65
N LEU A 197 3.45 -6.28 8.77
CA LEU A 197 4.90 -6.21 8.95
C LEU A 197 5.65 -7.16 7.99
N ILE A 198 5.12 -8.34 7.73
CA ILE A 198 5.70 -9.28 6.76
C ILE A 198 5.64 -8.67 5.35
N LEU A 199 4.51 -8.11 4.94
CA LEU A 199 4.38 -7.46 3.64
C LEU A 199 5.35 -6.28 3.49
N MET A 200 5.48 -5.44 4.52
CA MET A 200 6.46 -4.35 4.52
C MET A 200 7.91 -4.88 4.36
N LYS A 201 8.27 -5.97 5.06
CA LYS A 201 9.60 -6.60 4.92
C LYS A 201 9.81 -7.18 3.51
N ILE A 202 8.77 -7.74 2.89
CA ILE A 202 8.84 -8.21 1.50
C ILE A 202 9.15 -7.03 0.55
N VAL A 203 8.48 -5.89 0.74
CA VAL A 203 8.76 -4.68 -0.05
C VAL A 203 10.19 -4.17 0.20
N ASP A 204 10.66 -4.14 1.45
CA ASP A 204 12.03 -3.75 1.79
C ASP A 204 13.06 -4.70 1.14
N PHE A 205 12.76 -5.99 1.06
CA PHE A 205 13.59 -6.98 0.37
C PHE A 205 13.63 -6.73 -1.15
N LEU A 206 12.46 -6.44 -1.77
CA LEU A 206 12.37 -6.09 -3.18
C LEU A 206 13.14 -4.78 -3.49
N LYS A 207 13.06 -3.78 -2.60
CA LYS A 207 13.86 -2.55 -2.68
C LYS A 207 15.36 -2.88 -2.74
N LYS A 208 15.84 -3.69 -1.80
CA LYS A 208 17.28 -4.08 -1.75
C LYS A 208 17.76 -4.77 -3.02
N ILE A 209 16.94 -5.63 -3.62
CA ILE A 209 17.28 -6.30 -4.89
C ILE A 209 17.30 -5.30 -6.05
N SER A 210 16.35 -4.35 -6.07
CA SER A 210 16.22 -3.36 -7.14
C SER A 210 17.21 -2.21 -7.05
N MET A 211 17.81 -1.97 -5.86
CA MET A 211 18.72 -0.86 -5.57
C MET A 211 19.97 -1.32 -4.79
N PRO A 212 20.83 -2.18 -5.37
CA PRO A 212 22.00 -2.70 -4.66
C PRO A 212 23.05 -1.62 -4.34
N TRP A 213 23.07 -0.50 -5.08
CA TRP A 213 24.02 0.61 -4.87
C TRP A 213 23.74 1.39 -3.58
N GLU A 214 22.50 1.50 -3.13
CA GLU A 214 22.11 2.19 -1.88
C GLU A 214 22.75 1.50 -0.64
N LEU A 215 23.02 0.20 -0.74
CA LEU A 215 23.70 -0.57 0.31
C LEU A 215 25.20 -0.23 0.41
N SER A 216 25.85 0.18 -0.67
CA SER A 216 27.25 0.56 -0.68
C SER A 216 27.47 1.97 -0.11
N GLU A 217 26.58 2.90 -0.40
CA GLU A 217 26.62 4.27 0.16
C GLU A 217 26.42 4.27 1.68
N ASN A 218 25.41 3.56 2.18
CA ASN A 218 25.15 3.40 3.62
C ASN A 218 26.28 2.72 4.40
N LYS A 219 27.13 1.91 3.72
CA LYS A 219 28.33 1.31 4.35
C LYS A 219 29.49 2.31 4.41
N MET A 220 29.60 3.20 3.45
CA MET A 220 30.65 4.24 3.47
C MET A 220 30.35 5.31 4.53
N GLU A 221 29.12 5.77 4.65
CA GLU A 221 28.71 6.73 5.70
C GLU A 221 28.87 6.21 7.13
N LYS A 222 28.75 4.90 7.36
CA LYS A 222 28.95 4.32 8.70
C LYS A 222 30.42 4.13 9.08
N ASN A 223 31.33 4.29 8.14
CA ASN A 223 32.77 4.12 8.36
C ASN A 223 33.52 5.47 8.42
N ILE A 224 32.79 6.60 8.37
CA ILE A 224 33.27 7.96 8.60
C ILE A 224 32.78 8.43 9.98
#